data_081e10a63a29c7c42fad5f5acfe52ac4
#
_entry.id   081e10a63a29c7c42fad5f5acfe52ac4
#
_cell.length_a   1.000
_cell.length_b   1.000
_cell.length_c   1.000
_cell.angle_alpha   90.00
_cell.angle_beta   90.00
_cell.angle_gamma   90.00
#
_symmetry.space_group_name_H-M   'P 1'
#
loop_
_entity.id
_entity.type
_entity.pdbx_description
1 polymer ?
#
loop_
_entity_poly.entity_id
_entity_poly.type
_entity_poly.pdbx_seq_one_letter_code
_entity_poly.pdbx_strand_id
1 'polypeptide(L)'
;VDLMEKNTKQMLQLVNQILDFRKIQNGKMRLHVSLFNLNEMVDSFEKEFRVMAEENEVSFTFQLAGEDIMVWADKEKVAIVIRNIISNAFKFTPAGGNIYVTMGVSDDDRHCYVRVEDSGVGIPQSKLSEIFERFSQADNARGAYYQGTGIGLALSKEIISLHHGEIYAESPEGKGAVFTIELQLGKEHYKPSEVDFYMGGETVSVPEAESVSASAGKESEESDFATDDDDDF
;
A
#
# COMPACT_ATOMS: atom_id res chain seq x y z
N VAL A 1 30.42 -8.46 17.79
CA VAL A 1 30.01 -8.89 16.42
C VAL A 1 28.56 -8.54 16.22
N ASP A 2 27.65 -8.90 17.13
CA ASP A 2 26.20 -8.70 16.98
C ASP A 2 25.75 -7.24 16.78
N LEU A 3 26.36 -6.29 17.51
CA LEU A 3 26.04 -4.87 17.38
C LEU A 3 26.45 -4.30 16.02
N MET A 4 27.62 -4.72 15.49
CA MET A 4 28.06 -4.28 14.16
C MET A 4 27.16 -4.87 13.07
N GLU A 5 26.76 -6.11 13.19
CA GLU A 5 25.86 -6.75 12.24
C GLU A 5 24.47 -6.09 12.25
N LYS A 6 23.93 -5.80 13.42
CA LYS A 6 22.67 -5.05 13.60
C LYS A 6 22.73 -3.67 12.93
N ASN A 7 23.81 -2.92 13.20
CA ASN A 7 23.99 -1.58 12.63
C ASN A 7 24.15 -1.63 11.09
N THR A 8 24.86 -2.64 10.58
CA THR A 8 25.03 -2.82 9.13
C THR A 8 23.69 -3.14 8.44
N LYS A 9 22.88 -4.04 9.03
CA LYS A 9 21.54 -4.35 8.52
C LYS A 9 20.64 -3.11 8.52
N GLN A 10 20.67 -2.31 9.58
CA GLN A 10 19.91 -1.07 9.66
C GLN A 10 20.35 -0.06 8.58
N MET A 11 21.67 0.12 8.41
CA MET A 11 22.20 1.02 7.39
C MET A 11 21.80 0.57 5.97
N LEU A 12 21.90 -0.73 5.67
CA LEU A 12 21.47 -1.28 4.38
C LEU A 12 19.97 -1.06 4.13
N GLN A 13 19.14 -1.27 5.16
CA GLN A 13 17.72 -1.01 5.08
C GLN A 13 17.40 0.46 4.77
N LEU A 14 18.13 1.39 5.41
CA LEU A 14 18.00 2.83 5.15
C LEU A 14 18.37 3.20 3.73
N VAL A 15 19.51 2.69 3.25
CA VAL A 15 19.95 2.94 1.85
C VAL A 15 18.89 2.44 0.88
N ASN A 16 18.36 1.24 1.08
CA ASN A 16 17.30 0.69 0.23
C ASN A 16 16.01 1.54 0.28
N GLN A 17 15.60 2.01 1.45
CA GLN A 17 14.45 2.91 1.58
C GLN A 17 14.65 4.22 0.81
N ILE A 18 15.84 4.82 0.89
CA ILE A 18 16.16 6.04 0.13
C ILE A 18 16.16 5.78 -1.37
N LEU A 19 16.71 4.65 -1.82
CA LEU A 19 16.74 4.28 -3.23
C LEU A 19 15.32 4.02 -3.78
N ASP A 20 14.49 3.30 -3.03
CA ASP A 20 13.09 3.05 -3.38
C ASP A 20 12.31 4.36 -3.47
N PHE A 21 12.49 5.21 -2.47
CA PHE A 21 11.88 6.53 -2.47
C PHE A 21 12.30 7.39 -3.69
N ARG A 22 13.58 7.37 -4.06
CA ARG A 22 14.08 8.04 -5.27
C ARG A 22 13.47 7.49 -6.55
N LYS A 23 13.29 6.16 -6.64
CA LYS A 23 12.62 5.53 -7.80
C LYS A 23 11.18 5.98 -7.93
N ILE A 24 10.45 6.06 -6.81
CA ILE A 24 9.05 6.54 -6.79
C ILE A 24 8.98 7.99 -7.28
N GLN A 25 9.78 8.88 -6.70
CA GLN A 25 9.80 10.30 -7.07
C GLN A 25 10.08 10.56 -8.56
N ASN A 26 10.93 9.74 -9.15
CA ASN A 26 11.27 9.87 -10.56
C ASN A 26 10.24 9.17 -11.48
N GLY A 27 9.14 8.64 -10.96
CA GLY A 27 8.16 7.87 -11.73
C GLY A 27 8.74 6.59 -12.35
N LYS A 28 9.86 6.08 -11.80
CA LYS A 28 10.58 4.91 -12.33
C LYS A 28 10.26 3.61 -11.57
N MET A 29 9.48 3.69 -10.50
CA MET A 29 9.04 2.49 -9.78
C MET A 29 7.85 1.89 -10.51
N ARG A 30 7.98 0.66 -10.96
CA ARG A 30 6.87 -0.17 -11.42
C ARG A 30 6.57 -1.20 -10.35
N LEU A 31 5.30 -1.45 -10.09
CA LEU A 31 4.87 -2.47 -9.13
C LEU A 31 4.88 -3.84 -9.79
N HIS A 32 5.30 -4.85 -9.06
CA HIS A 32 5.24 -6.25 -9.43
C HIS A 32 3.98 -6.88 -8.81
N VAL A 33 2.84 -6.66 -9.47
CA VAL A 33 1.53 -7.02 -8.95
C VAL A 33 1.24 -8.50 -9.15
N SER A 34 0.90 -9.19 -8.07
CA SER A 34 0.48 -10.59 -8.07
C SER A 34 -0.73 -10.79 -7.16
N LEU A 35 -1.49 -11.86 -7.41
CA LEU A 35 -2.58 -12.27 -6.52
C LEU A 35 -2.00 -13.06 -5.35
N PHE A 36 -2.32 -12.65 -4.12
CA PHE A 36 -1.90 -13.37 -2.92
C PHE A 36 -2.96 -13.28 -1.81
N ASN A 37 -2.86 -14.18 -0.85
CA ASN A 37 -3.71 -14.20 0.34
C ASN A 37 -3.14 -13.23 1.39
N LEU A 38 -3.92 -12.18 1.72
CA LEU A 38 -3.52 -11.17 2.70
C LEU A 38 -3.51 -11.74 4.12
N ASN A 39 -4.42 -12.70 4.44
CA ASN A 39 -4.44 -13.35 5.75
C ASN A 39 -3.14 -14.09 6.04
N GLU A 40 -2.62 -14.86 5.07
CA GLU A 40 -1.34 -15.55 5.20
C GLU A 40 -0.17 -14.60 5.42
N MET A 41 -0.18 -13.45 4.71
CA MET A 41 0.85 -12.43 4.91
C MET A 41 0.80 -11.86 6.31
N VAL A 42 -0.37 -11.45 6.79
CA VAL A 42 -0.55 -10.83 8.11
C VAL A 42 -0.25 -11.84 9.23
N ASP A 43 -0.67 -13.12 9.09
CA ASP A 43 -0.32 -14.20 10.02
C ASP A 43 1.20 -14.40 10.15
N SER A 44 1.93 -14.23 9.04
CA SER A 44 3.39 -14.33 9.09
C SER A 44 4.05 -13.29 9.98
N PHE A 45 3.47 -12.10 10.10
CA PHE A 45 3.97 -11.05 10.99
C PHE A 45 3.74 -11.37 12.47
N GLU A 46 2.68 -12.08 12.82
CA GLU A 46 2.52 -12.55 14.20
C GLU A 46 3.74 -13.35 14.65
N LYS A 47 4.20 -14.27 13.82
CA LYS A 47 5.37 -15.11 14.12
C LYS A 47 6.67 -14.30 14.12
N GLU A 48 6.81 -13.36 13.16
CA GLU A 48 7.98 -12.50 13.04
C GLU A 48 8.16 -11.59 14.27
N PHE A 49 7.07 -11.02 14.79
CA PHE A 49 7.13 -10.05 15.88
C PHE A 49 6.91 -10.63 17.29
N ARG A 50 6.63 -11.94 17.42
CA ARG A 50 6.36 -12.59 18.70
C ARG A 50 7.51 -12.40 19.70
N VAL A 51 8.75 -12.63 19.27
CA VAL A 51 9.92 -12.46 20.13
C VAL A 51 10.07 -11.01 20.58
N MET A 52 9.83 -10.06 19.71
CA MET A 52 9.86 -8.62 20.04
C MET A 52 8.77 -8.26 21.03
N ALA A 53 7.59 -8.86 20.94
CA ALA A 53 6.50 -8.66 21.89
C ALA A 53 6.87 -9.15 23.30
N GLU A 54 7.47 -10.34 23.40
CA GLU A 54 7.96 -10.90 24.65
C GLU A 54 9.09 -10.05 25.25
N GLU A 55 10.10 -9.67 24.46
CA GLU A 55 11.23 -8.84 24.91
C GLU A 55 10.82 -7.44 25.38
N ASN A 56 9.79 -6.85 24.78
CA ASN A 56 9.28 -5.53 25.15
C ASN A 56 8.15 -5.57 26.19
N GLU A 57 7.74 -6.76 26.63
CA GLU A 57 6.61 -6.95 27.55
C GLU A 57 5.29 -6.32 27.03
N VAL A 58 5.04 -6.43 25.70
CA VAL A 58 3.86 -5.86 25.03
C VAL A 58 2.92 -6.99 24.63
N SER A 59 1.64 -6.83 24.93
CA SER A 59 0.59 -7.74 24.42
C SER A 59 0.39 -7.48 22.93
N PHE A 60 0.59 -8.49 22.11
CA PHE A 60 0.47 -8.41 20.66
C PHE A 60 -0.60 -9.39 20.16
N THR A 61 -1.70 -8.86 19.64
CA THR A 61 -2.90 -9.64 19.31
C THR A 61 -3.32 -9.41 17.89
N PHE A 62 -3.70 -10.49 17.18
CA PHE A 62 -4.22 -10.47 15.83
C PHE A 62 -5.69 -10.88 15.81
N GLN A 63 -6.47 -10.15 15.03
CA GLN A 63 -7.82 -10.51 14.66
C GLN A 63 -7.94 -10.48 13.15
N LEU A 64 -7.75 -11.64 12.54
CA LEU A 64 -7.83 -11.80 11.10
C LEU A 64 -9.30 -11.91 10.66
N ALA A 65 -9.58 -11.60 9.41
CA ALA A 65 -10.88 -11.87 8.79
C ALA A 65 -11.18 -13.37 8.83
N GLY A 66 -12.45 -13.72 8.98
CA GLY A 66 -12.88 -15.13 9.00
C GLY A 66 -12.76 -15.82 7.64
N GLU A 67 -12.71 -15.04 6.54
CA GLU A 67 -12.55 -15.51 5.16
C GLU A 67 -11.23 -15.02 4.58
N ASP A 68 -10.71 -15.76 3.60
CA ASP A 68 -9.49 -15.41 2.89
C ASP A 68 -9.69 -14.16 2.03
N ILE A 69 -8.87 -13.15 2.26
CA ILE A 69 -8.87 -11.92 1.46
C ILE A 69 -7.78 -12.02 0.40
N MET A 70 -8.21 -12.19 -0.86
CA MET A 70 -7.32 -12.24 -2.00
C MET A 70 -7.10 -10.84 -2.58
N VAL A 71 -5.84 -10.40 -2.66
CA VAL A 71 -5.47 -9.04 -3.07
C VAL A 71 -4.51 -9.07 -4.25
N TRP A 72 -4.77 -8.22 -5.24
CA TRP A 72 -3.83 -7.92 -6.31
C TRP A 72 -2.94 -6.75 -5.89
N ALA A 73 -1.68 -7.03 -5.54
CA ALA A 73 -0.74 -5.99 -5.14
C ALA A 73 0.71 -6.47 -5.31
N ASP A 74 1.66 -5.56 -5.16
CA ASP A 74 3.07 -5.91 -4.98
C ASP A 74 3.28 -6.41 -3.56
N LYS A 75 3.33 -7.74 -3.43
CA LYS A 75 3.41 -8.43 -2.14
C LYS A 75 4.58 -7.94 -1.27
N GLU A 76 5.74 -7.71 -1.88
CA GLU A 76 6.94 -7.26 -1.14
C GLU A 76 6.78 -5.83 -0.63
N LYS A 77 6.21 -4.94 -1.45
CA LYS A 77 5.99 -3.54 -1.08
C LYS A 77 4.92 -3.40 0.00
N VAL A 78 3.81 -4.13 -0.11
CA VAL A 78 2.78 -4.18 0.94
C VAL A 78 3.35 -4.72 2.25
N ALA A 79 4.17 -5.79 2.20
CA ALA A 79 4.84 -6.33 3.37
C ALA A 79 5.77 -5.30 4.06
N ILE A 80 6.49 -4.49 3.28
CA ILE A 80 7.34 -3.41 3.81
C ILE A 80 6.47 -2.39 4.58
N VAL A 81 5.32 -2.01 4.04
CA VAL A 81 4.41 -1.05 4.68
C VAL A 81 3.89 -1.60 6.00
N ILE A 82 3.30 -2.80 6.00
CA ILE A 82 2.72 -3.40 7.20
C ILE A 82 3.80 -3.57 8.29
N ARG A 83 4.98 -4.10 7.92
CA ARG A 83 6.10 -4.25 8.86
C ARG A 83 6.54 -2.92 9.45
N ASN A 84 6.58 -1.85 8.66
CA ASN A 84 6.93 -0.52 9.13
C ASN A 84 5.92 0.01 10.17
N ILE A 85 4.61 -0.18 9.92
CA ILE A 85 3.57 0.25 10.87
C ILE A 85 3.63 -0.56 12.16
N ILE A 86 3.74 -1.90 12.09
CA ILE A 86 3.87 -2.75 13.29
C ILE A 86 5.14 -2.39 14.07
N SER A 87 6.27 -2.20 13.40
CA SER A 87 7.54 -1.79 14.05
C SER A 87 7.41 -0.44 14.76
N ASN A 88 6.67 0.52 14.17
CA ASN A 88 6.38 1.79 14.82
C ASN A 88 5.49 1.60 16.06
N ALA A 89 4.48 0.74 16.00
CA ALA A 89 3.64 0.43 17.17
C ALA A 89 4.50 -0.08 18.34
N PHE A 90 5.40 -1.06 18.11
CA PHE A 90 6.33 -1.53 19.15
C PHE A 90 7.27 -0.44 19.68
N LYS A 91 7.74 0.41 18.79
CA LYS A 91 8.66 1.50 19.17
C LYS A 91 8.03 2.50 20.13
N PHE A 92 6.73 2.78 19.99
CA PHE A 92 6.03 3.81 20.74
C PHE A 92 5.13 3.28 21.87
N THR A 93 4.99 1.96 21.98
CA THR A 93 4.24 1.31 23.05
C THR A 93 5.18 0.94 24.19
N PRO A 94 4.96 1.45 25.41
CA PRO A 94 5.78 1.07 26.60
C PRO A 94 5.48 -0.37 27.04
N ALA A 95 6.37 -0.94 27.85
CA ALA A 95 6.14 -2.22 28.50
C ALA A 95 4.79 -2.24 29.27
N GLY A 96 4.08 -3.35 29.20
CA GLY A 96 2.72 -3.51 29.70
C GLY A 96 1.63 -2.97 28.80
N GLY A 97 2.01 -2.40 27.63
CA GLY A 97 1.06 -1.90 26.64
C GLY A 97 0.49 -3.00 25.72
N ASN A 98 -0.37 -2.59 24.81
CA ASN A 98 -1.08 -3.48 23.89
C ASN A 98 -0.92 -3.00 22.45
N ILE A 99 -0.79 -3.95 21.52
CA ILE A 99 -0.86 -3.71 20.08
C ILE A 99 -1.87 -4.70 19.51
N TYR A 100 -2.84 -4.19 18.74
CA TYR A 100 -3.85 -4.98 18.06
C TYR A 100 -3.69 -4.81 16.55
N VAL A 101 -3.64 -5.92 15.84
CA VAL A 101 -3.68 -5.95 14.37
C VAL A 101 -4.99 -6.56 13.94
N THR A 102 -5.79 -5.80 13.22
CA THR A 102 -7.06 -6.25 12.68
C THR A 102 -7.06 -6.10 11.16
N MET A 103 -7.77 -6.95 10.47
CA MET A 103 -7.96 -6.87 9.04
C MET A 103 -9.36 -7.33 8.64
N GLY A 104 -9.83 -6.84 7.52
CA GLY A 104 -11.15 -7.15 7.00
C GLY A 104 -11.40 -6.55 5.62
N VAL A 105 -12.63 -6.73 5.17
CA VAL A 105 -13.15 -6.08 3.97
C VAL A 105 -14.07 -4.94 4.42
N SER A 106 -14.07 -3.84 3.70
CA SER A 106 -14.95 -2.70 3.95
C SER A 106 -16.42 -3.05 3.63
N ASP A 107 -17.35 -2.29 4.21
CA ASP A 107 -18.80 -2.51 4.04
C ASP A 107 -19.27 -2.44 2.58
N ASP A 108 -18.50 -1.82 1.70
CA ASP A 108 -18.79 -1.70 0.27
C ASP A 108 -18.23 -2.86 -0.59
N ASP A 109 -17.55 -3.82 0.02
CA ASP A 109 -16.87 -4.96 -0.61
C ASP A 109 -15.86 -4.56 -1.70
N ARG A 110 -15.36 -3.32 -1.68
CA ARG A 110 -14.43 -2.80 -2.69
C ARG A 110 -13.00 -2.69 -2.19
N HIS A 111 -12.81 -2.61 -0.89
CA HIS A 111 -11.52 -2.43 -0.26
C HIS A 111 -11.32 -3.47 0.82
N CYS A 112 -10.06 -3.84 1.03
CA CYS A 112 -9.66 -4.49 2.26
C CYS A 112 -8.80 -3.52 3.08
N TYR A 113 -8.77 -3.76 4.39
CA TYR A 113 -7.97 -2.95 5.29
C TYR A 113 -7.11 -3.80 6.21
N VAL A 114 -5.96 -3.22 6.59
CA VAL A 114 -5.15 -3.67 7.74
C VAL A 114 -5.01 -2.50 8.69
N ARG A 115 -5.44 -2.71 9.93
CA ARG A 115 -5.44 -1.71 10.99
C ARG A 115 -4.52 -2.16 12.11
N VAL A 116 -3.60 -1.30 12.51
CA VAL A 116 -2.70 -1.50 13.65
C VAL A 116 -3.01 -0.44 14.68
N GLU A 117 -3.46 -0.87 15.85
CA GLU A 117 -3.78 -0.02 16.99
C GLU A 117 -2.77 -0.28 18.12
N ASP A 118 -2.18 0.76 18.65
CA ASP A 118 -1.28 0.71 19.79
C ASP A 118 -1.81 1.52 20.98
N SER A 119 -1.43 1.11 22.18
CA SER A 119 -1.73 1.85 23.41
C SER A 119 -0.57 2.74 23.86
N GLY A 120 0.23 3.20 22.91
CA GLY A 120 1.44 3.97 23.17
C GLY A 120 1.19 5.41 23.54
N VAL A 121 2.21 6.23 23.34
CA VAL A 121 2.19 7.66 23.72
C VAL A 121 1.26 8.52 22.86
N GLY A 122 0.75 7.96 21.75
CA GLY A 122 -0.09 8.67 20.79
C GLY A 122 0.66 9.71 19.96
N ILE A 123 -0.10 10.38 19.11
CA ILE A 123 0.38 11.40 18.18
C ILE A 123 -0.36 12.70 18.49
N PRO A 124 0.34 13.83 18.74
CA PRO A 124 -0.33 15.11 18.92
C PRO A 124 -1.16 15.47 17.68
N GLN A 125 -2.36 16.00 17.91
CA GLN A 125 -3.30 16.33 16.83
C GLN A 125 -2.69 17.27 15.78
N SER A 126 -1.84 18.21 16.23
CA SER A 126 -1.10 19.12 15.34
C SER A 126 -0.07 18.42 14.45
N LYS A 127 0.30 17.18 14.75
CA LYS A 127 1.31 16.41 14.01
C LYS A 127 0.71 15.34 13.10
N LEU A 128 -0.56 14.98 13.27
CA LEU A 128 -1.20 13.90 12.48
C LEU A 128 -1.10 14.14 10.97
N SER A 129 -1.22 15.37 10.51
CA SER A 129 -1.07 15.72 9.08
C SER A 129 0.37 15.61 8.57
N GLU A 130 1.35 15.74 9.46
CA GLU A 130 2.77 15.81 9.11
C GLU A 130 3.51 14.47 9.23
N ILE A 131 2.95 13.47 9.94
CA ILE A 131 3.66 12.20 10.20
C ILE A 131 4.03 11.40 8.96
N PHE A 132 3.32 11.62 7.86
CA PHE A 132 3.61 11.04 6.56
C PHE A 132 4.53 11.91 5.70
N GLU A 133 4.95 13.08 6.19
CA GLU A 133 5.95 13.90 5.54
C GLU A 133 7.36 13.39 5.82
N ARG A 134 8.27 13.72 4.94
CA ARG A 134 9.67 13.29 5.03
C ARG A 134 10.36 13.92 6.23
N PHE A 135 11.19 13.13 6.89
CA PHE A 135 11.99 13.57 8.05
C PHE A 135 11.13 14.11 9.20
N SER A 136 9.81 13.90 9.12
CA SER A 136 8.92 14.23 10.22
C SER A 136 9.22 13.29 11.39
N GLN A 137 9.54 13.90 12.52
CA GLN A 137 9.67 13.20 13.80
C GLN A 137 8.78 13.93 14.80
N ALA A 138 7.95 13.18 15.52
CA ALA A 138 7.22 13.78 16.62
C ALA A 138 8.24 14.10 17.72
N ASP A 139 8.49 15.39 17.98
CA ASP A 139 9.26 15.86 19.11
C ASP A 139 8.54 15.48 20.39
N ASN A 140 8.88 14.31 20.93
CA ASN A 140 8.34 13.89 22.20
C ASN A 140 9.08 14.65 23.31
N ALA A 141 8.34 15.52 24.01
CA ALA A 141 8.77 16.36 25.13
C ALA A 141 9.38 15.58 26.33
N ARG A 142 9.54 14.25 26.22
CA ARG A 142 10.08 13.38 27.28
C ARG A 142 11.47 12.82 27.02
N GLY A 143 12.25 13.38 26.07
CA GLY A 143 13.69 13.07 25.96
C GLY A 143 14.06 11.60 25.68
N ALA A 144 13.12 10.75 25.33
CA ALA A 144 13.41 9.39 24.93
C ALA A 144 13.97 9.41 23.50
N TYR A 145 15.18 8.89 23.32
CA TYR A 145 15.85 8.71 22.04
C TYR A 145 15.12 7.67 21.16
N TYR A 146 13.96 8.03 20.65
CA TYR A 146 13.31 7.22 19.63
C TYR A 146 13.93 7.55 18.27
N GLN A 147 15.13 7.00 18.04
CA GLN A 147 15.81 7.13 16.74
C GLN A 147 14.99 6.47 15.64
N GLY A 148 14.45 7.27 14.76
CA GLY A 148 13.84 6.84 13.51
C GLY A 148 14.35 7.72 12.38
N THR A 149 14.32 7.22 11.14
CA THR A 149 14.83 7.95 9.99
C THR A 149 13.87 9.04 9.50
N GLY A 150 12.60 9.00 9.95
CA GLY A 150 11.54 9.86 9.44
C GLY A 150 11.16 9.57 7.96
N ILE A 151 11.67 8.47 7.40
CA ILE A 151 11.41 8.11 5.99
C ILE A 151 10.34 7.02 5.88
N GLY A 152 10.21 6.17 6.92
CA GLY A 152 9.37 4.97 6.85
C GLY A 152 7.90 5.26 6.52
N LEU A 153 7.25 6.15 7.25
CA LEU A 153 5.84 6.50 7.02
C LEU A 153 5.63 7.22 5.68
N ALA A 154 6.56 8.11 5.30
CA ALA A 154 6.52 8.76 4.00
C ALA A 154 6.63 7.75 2.86
N LEU A 155 7.55 6.79 2.96
CA LEU A 155 7.69 5.71 1.99
C LEU A 155 6.44 4.82 1.97
N SER A 156 5.87 4.51 3.13
CA SER A 156 4.63 3.73 3.23
C SER A 156 3.47 4.42 2.49
N LYS A 157 3.32 5.72 2.65
CA LYS A 157 2.29 6.50 1.95
C LYS A 157 2.48 6.47 0.43
N GLU A 158 3.70 6.66 -0.04
CA GLU A 158 4.02 6.60 -1.47
C GLU A 158 3.75 5.21 -2.05
N ILE A 159 4.16 4.14 -1.36
CA ILE A 159 3.91 2.76 -1.80
C ILE A 159 2.40 2.50 -1.90
N ILE A 160 1.62 2.85 -0.88
CA ILE A 160 0.16 2.63 -0.88
C ILE A 160 -0.51 3.49 -1.96
N SER A 161 -0.06 4.72 -2.19
CA SER A 161 -0.55 5.57 -3.27
C SER A 161 -0.30 4.97 -4.66
N LEU A 162 0.85 4.31 -4.88
CA LEU A 162 1.13 3.57 -6.12
C LEU A 162 0.18 2.38 -6.32
N HIS A 163 -0.36 1.81 -5.24
CA HIS A 163 -1.39 0.77 -5.28
C HIS A 163 -2.81 1.33 -5.40
N HIS A 164 -2.97 2.65 -5.59
CA HIS A 164 -4.26 3.35 -5.59
C HIS A 164 -5.06 3.14 -4.29
N GLY A 165 -4.36 2.83 -3.20
CA GLY A 165 -4.88 2.67 -1.85
C GLY A 165 -4.71 3.93 -1.01
N GLU A 166 -5.09 3.83 0.26
CA GLU A 166 -4.97 4.91 1.23
C GLU A 166 -4.28 4.42 2.51
N ILE A 167 -3.51 5.30 3.16
CA ILE A 167 -2.96 5.09 4.49
C ILE A 167 -3.18 6.35 5.32
N TYR A 168 -3.75 6.18 6.50
CA TYR A 168 -4.02 7.28 7.41
C TYR A 168 -3.81 6.86 8.86
N ALA A 169 -3.79 7.85 9.74
CA ALA A 169 -3.63 7.63 11.17
C ALA A 169 -4.61 8.46 11.99
N GLU A 170 -5.06 7.89 13.07
CA GLU A 170 -5.89 8.50 14.09
C GLU A 170 -5.19 8.34 15.44
N SER A 171 -5.29 9.34 16.29
CA SER A 171 -4.73 9.28 17.63
C SER A 171 -5.63 10.05 18.59
N PRO A 172 -6.66 9.39 19.14
CA PRO A 172 -7.48 9.99 20.18
C PRO A 172 -6.62 10.28 21.41
N GLU A 173 -6.86 11.43 22.05
CA GLU A 173 -6.07 11.87 23.19
C GLU A 173 -6.02 10.81 24.30
N GLY A 174 -4.80 10.42 24.71
CA GLY A 174 -4.55 9.45 25.78
C GLY A 174 -4.82 7.98 25.41
N LYS A 175 -5.03 7.66 24.12
CA LYS A 175 -5.37 6.29 23.67
C LYS A 175 -4.38 5.62 22.74
N GLY A 176 -3.18 6.20 22.55
CA GLY A 176 -2.21 5.69 21.60
C GLY A 176 -2.49 6.13 20.16
N ALA A 177 -2.11 5.32 19.18
CA ALA A 177 -2.36 5.62 17.79
C ALA A 177 -2.97 4.42 17.04
N VAL A 178 -3.68 4.73 15.97
CA VAL A 178 -4.27 3.77 15.05
C VAL A 178 -3.82 4.11 13.66
N PHE A 179 -3.19 3.15 12.97
CA PHE A 179 -2.82 3.26 11.57
C PHE A 179 -3.69 2.32 10.75
N THR A 180 -4.29 2.84 9.69
CA THR A 180 -5.10 2.05 8.77
C THR A 180 -4.51 2.12 7.37
N ILE A 181 -4.38 0.96 6.74
CA ILE A 181 -3.97 0.78 5.35
C ILE A 181 -5.18 0.22 4.62
N GLU A 182 -5.58 0.85 3.53
CA GLU A 182 -6.65 0.39 2.66
C GLU A 182 -6.12 0.11 1.26
N LEU A 183 -6.51 -1.04 0.72
CA LEU A 183 -6.17 -1.46 -0.64
C LEU A 183 -7.45 -1.80 -1.40
N GLN A 184 -7.50 -1.44 -2.68
CA GLN A 184 -8.62 -1.81 -3.53
C GLN A 184 -8.59 -3.32 -3.83
N LEU A 185 -9.75 -3.96 -3.75
CA LEU A 185 -9.93 -5.34 -4.23
C LEU A 185 -10.02 -5.35 -5.75
N GLY A 186 -9.60 -6.47 -6.37
CA GLY A 186 -9.51 -6.57 -7.83
C GLY A 186 -8.22 -5.96 -8.39
N LYS A 187 -8.13 -5.90 -9.71
CA LYS A 187 -6.94 -5.39 -10.43
C LYS A 187 -7.26 -4.31 -11.45
N GLU A 188 -8.53 -3.96 -11.60
CA GLU A 188 -9.07 -3.08 -12.64
C GLU A 188 -8.64 -1.63 -12.46
N HIS A 189 -8.19 -1.28 -11.26
CA HIS A 189 -7.68 0.06 -10.93
C HIS A 189 -6.25 0.29 -11.43
N TYR A 190 -5.48 -0.77 -11.76
CA TYR A 190 -4.13 -0.62 -12.29
C TYR A 190 -4.11 -0.37 -13.79
N LYS A 191 -3.25 0.53 -14.22
CA LYS A 191 -2.95 0.73 -15.65
C LYS A 191 -1.75 -0.13 -16.07
N PRO A 192 -1.76 -0.70 -17.28
CA PRO A 192 -0.64 -1.51 -17.78
C PRO A 192 0.71 -0.80 -17.79
N SER A 193 0.73 0.53 -17.87
CA SER A 193 1.94 1.35 -17.82
C SER A 193 2.55 1.46 -16.41
N GLU A 194 1.77 1.21 -15.35
CA GLU A 194 2.15 1.40 -13.94
C GLU A 194 2.68 0.11 -13.31
N VAL A 195 2.23 -1.05 -13.81
CA VAL A 195 2.46 -2.34 -13.17
C VAL A 195 2.92 -3.42 -14.15
N ASP A 196 3.63 -4.41 -13.61
CA ASP A 196 3.90 -5.68 -14.26
C ASP A 196 3.12 -6.77 -13.50
N PHE A 197 2.22 -7.48 -14.19
CA PHE A 197 1.45 -8.54 -13.57
C PHE A 197 2.21 -9.86 -13.59
N TYR A 198 2.19 -10.58 -12.47
CA TYR A 198 2.80 -11.88 -12.29
C TYR A 198 1.73 -12.93 -11.97
N MET A 199 1.66 -13.99 -12.77
CA MET A 199 0.81 -15.16 -12.52
C MET A 199 1.68 -16.41 -12.54
N GLY A 200 1.77 -17.11 -11.41
CA GLY A 200 2.48 -18.38 -11.33
C GLY A 200 3.99 -18.37 -11.64
N GLY A 201 4.66 -17.24 -11.44
CA GLY A 201 6.10 -17.08 -11.65
C GLY A 201 6.50 -16.59 -13.05
N GLU A 202 5.55 -16.35 -13.93
CA GLU A 202 5.79 -15.74 -15.26
C GLU A 202 5.21 -14.34 -15.33
N THR A 203 5.92 -13.43 -16.01
CA THR A 203 5.43 -12.07 -16.30
C THR A 203 4.35 -12.14 -17.36
N VAL A 204 3.13 -11.74 -17.04
CA VAL A 204 2.03 -11.66 -18.02
C VAL A 204 1.90 -10.23 -18.48
N SER A 205 2.30 -9.96 -19.72
CA SER A 205 1.99 -8.69 -20.37
C SER A 205 0.49 -8.66 -20.71
N VAL A 206 -0.23 -7.70 -20.12
CA VAL A 206 -1.61 -7.43 -20.53
C VAL A 206 -1.54 -6.74 -21.90
N PRO A 207 -2.19 -7.26 -22.96
CA PRO A 207 -2.21 -6.57 -24.23
C PRO A 207 -2.90 -5.21 -24.05
N GLU A 208 -2.26 -4.15 -24.57
CA GLU A 208 -2.90 -2.84 -24.69
C GLU A 208 -4.24 -3.04 -25.41
N ALA A 209 -5.32 -2.56 -24.81
CA ALA A 209 -6.63 -2.55 -25.45
C ALA A 209 -6.50 -1.76 -26.76
N GLU A 210 -6.61 -2.46 -27.89
CA GLU A 210 -6.69 -1.84 -29.20
C GLU A 210 -7.75 -0.74 -29.17
N SER A 211 -7.32 0.49 -29.38
CA SER A 211 -8.22 1.60 -29.63
C SER A 211 -8.97 1.29 -30.94
N VAL A 212 -10.20 0.85 -30.81
CA VAL A 212 -11.12 0.71 -31.96
C VAL A 212 -11.40 2.13 -32.46
N SER A 213 -10.60 2.55 -33.42
CA SER A 213 -10.90 3.72 -34.21
C SER A 213 -12.13 3.41 -35.07
N ALA A 214 -13.27 3.99 -34.70
CA ALA A 214 -14.45 4.01 -35.53
C ALA A 214 -14.14 4.82 -36.79
N SER A 215 -13.74 4.12 -37.85
CA SER A 215 -13.76 4.68 -39.22
C SER A 215 -15.21 4.72 -39.68
N ALA A 216 -15.83 5.89 -39.62
CA ALA A 216 -17.08 6.17 -40.27
C ALA A 216 -16.87 6.10 -41.79
N GLY A 217 -17.25 4.99 -42.39
CA GLY A 217 -17.38 4.84 -43.84
C GLY A 217 -18.49 5.77 -44.33
N LYS A 218 -18.13 6.73 -45.16
CA LYS A 218 -19.06 7.43 -46.02
C LYS A 218 -19.27 6.53 -47.23
N GLU A 219 -20.42 5.87 -47.32
CA GLU A 219 -20.93 5.34 -48.56
C GLU A 219 -21.62 6.48 -49.30
N SER A 220 -21.04 6.86 -50.46
CA SER A 220 -21.67 7.70 -51.47
C SER A 220 -22.46 6.79 -52.39
N GLU A 221 -23.77 6.82 -52.30
CA GLU A 221 -24.67 6.28 -53.32
C GLU A 221 -24.68 7.24 -54.53
N GLU A 222 -24.00 6.82 -55.59
CA GLU A 222 -24.30 7.28 -56.96
C GLU A 222 -25.47 6.48 -57.47
N SER A 223 -26.64 7.10 -57.60
CA SER A 223 -27.76 6.55 -58.39
C SER A 223 -27.70 7.15 -59.78
N ASP A 224 -27.26 6.33 -60.73
CA ASP A 224 -27.53 6.47 -62.15
C ASP A 224 -29.06 6.47 -62.35
N PHE A 225 -29.55 7.54 -62.97
CA PHE A 225 -30.87 7.54 -63.57
C PHE A 225 -30.73 7.96 -65.04
N ALA A 226 -30.82 6.95 -65.88
CA ALA A 226 -30.93 7.08 -67.33
C ALA A 226 -32.19 7.80 -67.69
N THR A 227 -32.04 8.74 -68.57
CA THR A 227 -33.17 9.36 -69.34
C THR A 227 -33.57 8.44 -70.49
N ASP A 228 -34.82 8.22 -70.59
CA ASP A 228 -35.40 7.83 -71.86
C ASP A 228 -36.53 8.82 -72.20
N ASP A 229 -36.43 9.17 -73.45
CA ASP A 229 -37.33 10.05 -74.22
C ASP A 229 -38.79 9.53 -74.25
N ASP A 230 -39.71 10.38 -74.35
CA ASP A 230 -40.58 10.48 -75.54
C ASP A 230 -41.81 11.37 -75.30
N ASP A 231 -41.90 12.33 -76.20
CA ASP A 231 -43.04 12.83 -76.95
C ASP A 231 -44.36 13.35 -76.30
N ASP A 232 -44.68 14.51 -76.89
CA ASP A 232 -45.97 15.03 -77.29
C ASP A 232 -46.87 15.90 -76.39
N PHE A 233 -47.03 17.09 -76.97
CA PHE A 233 -48.01 18.19 -76.91
C PHE A 233 -47.67 19.38 -76.01
#